data_1aef77c7691e4e792e971814072e8b52
#
_entry.id   1aef77c7691e4e792e971814072e8b52
#
_cell.length_a   1.000
_cell.length_b   1.000
_cell.length_c   1.000
_cell.angle_alpha   90.00
_cell.angle_beta   90.00
_cell.angle_gamma   90.00
#
_symmetry.space_group_name_H-M   'P 1'
#
loop_
_entity.id
_entity.type
_entity.pdbx_description
1 polymer ?
#
loop_
_entity_poly.entity_id
_entity_poly.type
_entity_poly.pdbx_seq_one_letter_code
_entity_poly.pdbx_strand_id
1 'polypeptide(L)'
;MKRNKIALAGTALFVIGALALAGCAAGGTPETEETSSGDPTAVISVNNTEPQNPLIPTNTNEVGGGLVIQSMFAGLVYYDAEGAVHNDVAESIETDDAQTFTIKIKPDQTFTNGDPVDAEAFVTAWNYGAALDNAQLSSYFFESIEGFSYDENVPELSGLKVVDDLTFTVKLKQPESDFPLRLGYTAYFPMPASAWDDLEAFGENPVGNGPYAFEEEGAWKHNERIDLVKNDEYTGPREAQNGGVDMILYASTDAAYADLQGGNLDILQEIPDSALQTFESDFEGRTVNQPAAANATITIPGRLDHFSGEEGILRRQAISHAINREEITDVVFNGTRTPAKDFTSPVIDGYSEEIPGSEVLEFDADEAKKLWAEADAIAPWSGTFEIQYNADGPNQGWVDAIANQLKNNLGIEAAGKPIPTFAEHRTLITERQATTAFRNGWQFDYPSMFNGLGPIYGTDAGSNDGDYSNAEFDALLDEGASAADVEDGIKKFQEAQEILFQELPSIPLWYTNAMGAWGESVESVEFGWDTWPILYQVTKAAE
;
A
#
# COMPACT_ATOMS: atom_id res chain seq x y z
N MET A 1 -40.33 47.45 -11.65
CA MET A 1 -41.80 47.36 -11.98
C MET A 1 -42.25 45.91 -11.73
N LYS A 2 -43.10 45.84 -10.72
CA LYS A 2 -44.32 44.98 -10.56
C LYS A 2 -44.20 43.49 -10.94
N ARG A 3 -44.19 42.56 -9.95
CA ARG A 3 -45.34 41.88 -9.32
C ARG A 3 -45.99 40.87 -10.28
N ASN A 4 -46.24 39.58 -9.94
CA ASN A 4 -47.05 39.07 -8.83
C ASN A 4 -46.86 37.57 -8.61
N LYS A 5 -47.04 37.17 -7.36
CA LYS A 5 -47.31 35.82 -6.84
C LYS A 5 -48.68 35.31 -7.34
N ILE A 6 -48.95 34.00 -7.28
CA ILE A 6 -50.13 33.38 -6.66
C ILE A 6 -49.87 31.88 -6.50
N ALA A 7 -50.10 31.40 -5.28
CA ALA A 7 -50.26 29.99 -4.88
C ALA A 7 -51.73 29.60 -5.00
N LEU A 8 -52.04 28.32 -5.15
CA LEU A 8 -53.20 27.69 -4.51
C LEU A 8 -53.09 26.14 -4.49
N ALA A 9 -53.43 25.62 -3.34
CA ALA A 9 -53.57 24.23 -2.99
C ALA A 9 -54.90 23.63 -3.50
N GLY A 10 -54.99 22.30 -3.61
CA GLY A 10 -56.24 21.59 -3.91
C GLY A 10 -56.13 20.10 -3.58
N THR A 11 -56.56 19.78 -2.38
CA THR A 11 -56.81 18.41 -1.87
C THR A 11 -58.08 17.82 -2.45
N ALA A 12 -58.09 16.56 -2.87
CA ALA A 12 -59.35 15.78 -2.97
C ALA A 12 -59.06 14.29 -2.75
N LEU A 13 -59.57 13.77 -1.65
CA LEU A 13 -59.86 12.36 -1.39
C LEU A 13 -61.01 11.90 -2.27
N PHE A 14 -60.99 10.65 -2.77
CA PHE A 14 -62.16 9.83 -2.98
C PHE A 14 -61.87 8.35 -2.76
N VAL A 15 -62.86 7.69 -2.16
CA VAL A 15 -62.88 6.40 -1.47
C VAL A 15 -63.72 5.40 -2.28
N ILE A 16 -63.35 4.13 -2.26
CA ILE A 16 -64.08 2.86 -2.36
C ILE A 16 -64.70 2.39 -3.70
N GLY A 17 -64.40 1.12 -4.00
CA GLY A 17 -65.14 0.29 -4.93
C GLY A 17 -64.52 -1.09 -5.10
N ALA A 18 -64.84 -2.03 -4.19
CA ALA A 18 -64.51 -3.44 -4.34
C ALA A 18 -65.48 -4.14 -5.33
N LEU A 19 -64.94 -4.93 -6.26
CA LEU A 19 -65.69 -5.99 -6.93
C LEU A 19 -64.74 -7.16 -7.24
N ALA A 20 -65.01 -8.29 -6.59
CA ALA A 20 -64.36 -9.56 -6.83
C ALA A 20 -64.88 -10.18 -8.15
N LEU A 21 -63.96 -10.67 -8.97
CA LEU A 21 -64.25 -11.67 -9.99
C LEU A 21 -63.10 -12.68 -10.04
N ALA A 22 -63.39 -13.91 -9.69
CA ALA A 22 -62.48 -15.02 -9.75
C ALA A 22 -62.15 -15.39 -11.21
N GLY A 23 -60.89 -15.58 -11.51
CA GLY A 23 -60.37 -16.13 -12.76
C GLY A 23 -59.07 -16.85 -12.47
N CYS A 24 -59.12 -18.20 -12.47
CA CYS A 24 -57.95 -19.06 -12.38
C CYS A 24 -57.06 -18.84 -13.61
N ALA A 25 -55.82 -18.42 -13.39
CA ALA A 25 -54.71 -18.63 -14.31
C ALA A 25 -53.46 -18.87 -13.49
N ALA A 26 -52.69 -19.86 -13.89
CA ALA A 26 -51.52 -20.45 -13.27
C ALA A 26 -50.53 -19.48 -12.62
N GLY A 27 -50.13 -19.82 -11.42
CA GLY A 27 -49.13 -19.10 -10.65
C GLY A 27 -47.76 -19.14 -11.29
N GLY A 28 -47.23 -17.95 -11.49
CA GLY A 28 -45.81 -17.68 -11.38
C GLY A 28 -45.64 -16.90 -10.08
N THR A 29 -45.14 -17.53 -9.06
CA THR A 29 -44.51 -16.84 -7.94
C THR A 29 -43.42 -15.95 -8.52
N PRO A 30 -43.31 -14.68 -8.10
CA PRO A 30 -42.05 -13.99 -8.31
C PRO A 30 -41.01 -14.80 -7.52
N GLU A 31 -40.03 -15.36 -8.20
CA GLU A 31 -38.75 -15.70 -7.58
C GLU A 31 -38.25 -14.40 -6.95
N THR A 32 -38.37 -14.27 -5.65
CA THR A 32 -37.46 -13.52 -4.87
C THR A 32 -36.11 -14.14 -5.23
N GLU A 33 -35.24 -13.40 -5.90
CA GLU A 33 -33.82 -13.66 -5.87
C GLU A 33 -33.51 -13.73 -4.37
N GLU A 34 -33.31 -14.95 -3.87
CA GLU A 34 -32.63 -15.17 -2.62
C GLU A 34 -31.21 -14.65 -2.91
N THR A 35 -30.87 -13.46 -2.40
CA THR A 35 -29.48 -13.11 -2.17
C THR A 35 -28.95 -14.25 -1.32
N SER A 36 -28.11 -15.10 -1.89
CA SER A 36 -27.42 -16.15 -1.16
C SER A 36 -26.60 -15.42 -0.09
N SER A 37 -27.04 -15.50 1.14
CA SER A 37 -26.18 -15.10 2.25
C SER A 37 -25.14 -16.20 2.35
N GLY A 38 -23.86 -15.88 2.14
CA GLY A 38 -22.75 -16.83 2.29
C GLY A 38 -22.83 -17.55 3.64
N ASP A 39 -22.22 -18.71 3.74
CA ASP A 39 -22.14 -19.46 5.00
C ASP A 39 -21.16 -18.75 5.96
N PRO A 40 -21.61 -18.12 7.06
CA PRO A 40 -20.74 -17.44 8.01
C PRO A 40 -19.83 -18.37 8.81
N THR A 41 -20.00 -19.69 8.66
CA THR A 41 -19.16 -20.71 9.31
C THR A 41 -18.16 -21.34 8.35
N ALA A 42 -18.22 -20.99 7.05
CA ALA A 42 -17.30 -21.52 6.07
C ALA A 42 -15.88 -20.98 6.30
N VAL A 43 -14.90 -21.86 6.26
CA VAL A 43 -13.49 -21.48 6.28
C VAL A 43 -13.04 -21.26 4.83
N ILE A 44 -12.35 -20.15 4.60
CA ILE A 44 -11.76 -19.82 3.30
C ILE A 44 -10.27 -20.15 3.28
N SER A 45 -9.77 -20.62 2.14
CA SER A 45 -8.34 -20.86 1.96
C SER A 45 -7.72 -19.79 1.05
N VAL A 46 -6.54 -19.29 1.43
CA VAL A 46 -5.75 -18.31 0.66
C VAL A 46 -4.30 -18.79 0.58
N ASN A 47 -3.64 -18.55 -0.55
CA ASN A 47 -2.20 -18.80 -0.63
C ASN A 47 -1.42 -17.79 0.22
N ASN A 48 -0.35 -18.25 0.84
CA ASN A 48 0.60 -17.42 1.56
C ASN A 48 2.02 -17.98 1.40
N THR A 49 3.01 -17.25 1.89
CA THR A 49 4.39 -17.69 2.04
C THR A 49 4.71 -17.94 3.51
N GLU A 50 5.70 -18.78 3.78
CA GLU A 50 6.18 -19.00 5.15
C GLU A 50 6.63 -17.67 5.77
N PRO A 51 6.09 -17.24 6.94
CA PRO A 51 6.61 -16.08 7.66
C PRO A 51 8.10 -16.23 7.97
N GLN A 52 8.87 -15.19 7.70
CA GLN A 52 10.34 -15.24 7.84
C GLN A 52 10.81 -15.02 9.28
N ASN A 53 9.97 -14.40 10.10
CA ASN A 53 10.26 -14.01 11.47
C ASN A 53 9.13 -14.45 12.40
N PRO A 54 9.38 -14.56 13.72
CA PRO A 54 8.31 -14.72 14.70
C PRO A 54 7.24 -13.65 14.53
N LEU A 55 5.96 -14.02 14.73
CA LEU A 55 4.80 -13.17 14.49
C LEU A 55 4.65 -12.11 15.59
N ILE A 56 5.60 -11.19 15.62
CA ILE A 56 5.64 -10.03 16.50
C ILE A 56 5.38 -8.78 15.65
N PRO A 57 4.38 -7.96 15.95
CA PRO A 57 3.98 -6.80 15.13
C PRO A 57 5.15 -5.91 14.70
N THR A 58 6.07 -5.58 15.60
CA THR A 58 7.23 -4.72 15.32
C THR A 58 8.40 -5.44 14.63
N ASN A 59 8.37 -6.77 14.51
CA ASN A 59 9.43 -7.57 13.89
C ASN A 59 9.02 -8.21 12.55
N THR A 60 7.82 -7.94 12.08
CA THR A 60 7.27 -8.49 10.83
C THR A 60 7.23 -7.39 9.78
N ASN A 61 8.03 -7.52 8.71
CA ASN A 61 8.13 -6.55 7.61
C ASN A 61 8.08 -7.21 6.23
N GLU A 62 7.52 -8.41 6.13
CA GLU A 62 7.35 -9.17 4.88
C GLU A 62 5.90 -9.67 4.74
N VAL A 63 5.51 -9.98 3.49
CA VAL A 63 4.10 -10.23 3.13
C VAL A 63 3.50 -11.41 3.90
N GLY A 64 4.23 -12.53 4.02
CA GLY A 64 3.70 -13.76 4.63
C GLY A 64 3.31 -13.58 6.09
N GLY A 65 4.20 -13.01 6.89
CA GLY A 65 3.93 -12.71 8.30
C GLY A 65 2.99 -11.50 8.46
N GLY A 66 3.13 -10.48 7.61
CA GLY A 66 2.30 -9.28 7.64
C GLY A 66 0.81 -9.58 7.49
N LEU A 67 0.42 -10.46 6.56
CA LEU A 67 -0.97 -10.86 6.36
C LEU A 67 -1.55 -11.58 7.60
N VAL A 68 -0.73 -12.41 8.28
CA VAL A 68 -1.13 -13.07 9.53
C VAL A 68 -1.35 -12.03 10.64
N ILE A 69 -0.38 -11.13 10.85
CA ILE A 69 -0.48 -10.08 11.87
C ILE A 69 -1.70 -9.18 11.61
N GLN A 70 -1.92 -8.74 10.38
CA GLN A 70 -3.07 -7.90 10.02
C GLN A 70 -4.41 -8.61 10.25
N SER A 71 -4.45 -9.93 10.07
CA SER A 71 -5.65 -10.75 10.34
C SER A 71 -5.91 -10.94 11.83
N MET A 72 -4.86 -11.09 12.65
CA MET A 72 -4.98 -11.44 14.06
C MET A 72 -5.02 -10.24 15.00
N PHE A 73 -4.55 -9.08 14.56
CA PHE A 73 -4.48 -7.88 15.41
C PHE A 73 -5.36 -6.75 14.87
N ALA A 74 -5.75 -5.87 15.77
CA ALA A 74 -6.41 -4.60 15.48
C ALA A 74 -5.55 -3.46 16.01
N GLY A 75 -5.19 -2.53 15.12
CA GLY A 75 -4.50 -1.30 15.43
C GLY A 75 -5.45 -0.19 15.89
N LEU A 76 -4.93 1.00 16.08
CA LEU A 76 -5.75 2.18 16.40
C LEU A 76 -6.71 2.52 15.27
N VAL A 77 -6.22 2.37 14.04
CA VAL A 77 -6.99 2.55 12.80
C VAL A 77 -6.80 1.34 11.88
N TYR A 78 -7.65 1.22 10.87
CA TYR A 78 -7.49 0.28 9.75
C TYR A 78 -7.71 1.02 8.43
N TYR A 79 -7.32 0.39 7.33
CA TYR A 79 -7.54 0.89 5.98
C TYR A 79 -8.64 0.08 5.30
N ASP A 80 -9.53 0.75 4.58
CA ASP A 80 -10.46 0.07 3.67
C ASP A 80 -9.78 -0.28 2.33
N ALA A 81 -10.54 -0.82 1.39
CA ALA A 81 -9.99 -1.25 0.11
C ALA A 81 -9.37 -0.08 -0.70
N GLU A 82 -9.93 1.09 -0.56
CA GLU A 82 -9.49 2.31 -1.23
C GLU A 82 -8.33 3.01 -0.50
N GLY A 83 -7.93 2.53 0.69
CA GLY A 83 -6.89 3.13 1.52
C GLY A 83 -7.38 4.22 2.45
N ALA A 84 -8.70 4.46 2.54
CA ALA A 84 -9.24 5.41 3.51
C ALA A 84 -9.06 4.91 4.94
N VAL A 85 -8.69 5.82 5.84
CA VAL A 85 -8.33 5.50 7.22
C VAL A 85 -9.55 5.61 8.13
N HIS A 86 -9.82 4.57 8.89
CA HIS A 86 -10.95 4.46 9.81
C HIS A 86 -10.50 4.04 11.20
N ASN A 87 -11.13 4.55 12.24
CA ASN A 87 -10.85 4.12 13.62
C ASN A 87 -11.28 2.65 13.83
N ASP A 88 -10.33 1.81 14.27
CA ASP A 88 -10.61 0.44 14.75
C ASP A 88 -10.67 0.42 16.29
N VAL A 89 -9.54 0.29 16.98
CA VAL A 89 -9.46 0.31 18.45
C VAL A 89 -9.58 1.75 19.01
N ALA A 90 -9.13 2.76 18.25
CA ALA A 90 -9.25 4.14 18.69
C ALA A 90 -10.72 4.61 18.76
N GLU A 91 -11.09 5.26 19.88
CA GLU A 91 -12.30 6.09 19.99
C GLU A 91 -12.07 7.43 19.27
N SER A 92 -10.93 8.09 19.57
CA SER A 92 -10.50 9.31 18.90
C SER A 92 -8.98 9.45 18.87
N ILE A 93 -8.48 10.18 17.85
CA ILE A 93 -7.10 10.63 17.70
C ILE A 93 -7.16 12.13 17.44
N GLU A 94 -6.77 12.94 18.42
CA GLU A 94 -6.97 14.39 18.40
C GLU A 94 -5.64 15.14 18.54
N THR A 95 -5.49 16.24 17.83
CA THR A 95 -4.35 17.15 17.92
C THR A 95 -4.79 18.59 17.69
N ASP A 96 -4.10 19.55 18.31
CA ASP A 96 -4.28 20.99 18.07
C ASP A 96 -3.09 21.57 17.27
N ASP A 97 -1.99 20.83 17.15
CA ASP A 97 -0.70 21.33 16.66
C ASP A 97 0.00 20.38 15.66
N ALA A 98 -0.67 19.28 15.26
CA ALA A 98 -0.12 18.20 14.45
C ALA A 98 1.18 17.58 15.02
N GLN A 99 1.55 17.92 16.25
CA GLN A 99 2.77 17.45 16.91
C GLN A 99 2.48 16.62 18.17
N THR A 100 1.45 16.97 18.91
CA THR A 100 1.04 16.24 20.10
C THR A 100 -0.34 15.65 19.86
N PHE A 101 -0.40 14.34 19.79
CA PHE A 101 -1.64 13.60 19.57
C PHE A 101 -2.14 13.01 20.88
N THR A 102 -3.42 13.22 21.20
CA THR A 102 -4.12 12.55 22.29
C THR A 102 -4.95 11.43 21.70
N ILE A 103 -4.64 10.21 22.09
CA ILE A 103 -5.28 8.99 21.59
C ILE A 103 -6.13 8.39 22.69
N LYS A 104 -7.42 8.18 22.40
CA LYS A 104 -8.35 7.48 23.28
C LYS A 104 -8.72 6.15 22.67
N ILE A 105 -8.72 5.11 23.49
CA ILE A 105 -9.06 3.73 23.17
C ILE A 105 -10.53 3.49 23.55
N LYS A 106 -11.26 2.75 22.72
CA LYS A 106 -12.61 2.27 23.01
C LYS A 106 -12.60 1.40 24.26
N PRO A 107 -13.55 1.55 25.19
CA PRO A 107 -13.62 0.70 26.38
C PRO A 107 -13.95 -0.77 26.04
N ASP A 108 -13.68 -1.65 26.99
CA ASP A 108 -14.06 -3.06 26.97
C ASP A 108 -13.47 -3.89 25.80
N GLN A 109 -12.34 -3.44 25.23
CA GLN A 109 -11.59 -4.20 24.22
C GLN A 109 -10.64 -5.18 24.93
N THR A 110 -10.56 -6.41 24.43
CA THR A 110 -9.70 -7.47 24.97
C THR A 110 -8.91 -8.20 23.91
N PHE A 111 -7.76 -8.71 24.29
CA PHE A 111 -7.08 -9.75 23.53
C PHE A 111 -7.79 -11.11 23.71
N THR A 112 -7.52 -12.08 22.86
CA THR A 112 -8.15 -13.41 22.87
C THR A 112 -7.88 -14.23 24.13
N ASN A 113 -6.91 -13.83 24.95
CA ASN A 113 -6.65 -14.42 26.28
C ASN A 113 -7.37 -13.69 27.43
N GLY A 114 -8.12 -12.63 27.14
CA GLY A 114 -8.84 -11.80 28.10
C GLY A 114 -8.01 -10.67 28.71
N ASP A 115 -6.74 -10.47 28.34
CA ASP A 115 -5.97 -9.28 28.71
C ASP A 115 -6.63 -8.02 28.11
N PRO A 116 -6.64 -6.87 28.81
CA PRO A 116 -7.23 -5.65 28.28
C PRO A 116 -6.39 -5.08 27.12
N VAL A 117 -7.06 -4.52 26.12
CA VAL A 117 -6.44 -3.63 25.13
C VAL A 117 -6.51 -2.21 25.65
N ASP A 118 -5.47 -1.76 26.31
CA ASP A 118 -5.38 -0.49 26.99
C ASP A 118 -4.20 0.37 26.50
N ALA A 119 -4.02 1.55 27.08
CA ALA A 119 -2.95 2.47 26.71
C ALA A 119 -1.55 1.87 26.93
N GLU A 120 -1.38 1.03 27.96
CA GLU A 120 -0.11 0.38 28.27
C GLU A 120 0.24 -0.68 27.22
N ALA A 121 -0.77 -1.40 26.66
CA ALA A 121 -0.57 -2.38 25.60
C ALA A 121 0.07 -1.76 24.33
N PHE A 122 -0.30 -0.53 24.00
CA PHE A 122 0.30 0.22 22.89
C PHE A 122 1.66 0.80 23.26
N VAL A 123 1.74 1.54 24.36
CA VAL A 123 2.96 2.26 24.74
C VAL A 123 4.12 1.32 25.00
N THR A 124 3.87 0.18 25.65
CA THR A 124 4.92 -0.84 25.89
C THR A 124 5.38 -1.47 24.58
N ALA A 125 4.44 -1.83 23.67
CA ALA A 125 4.79 -2.41 22.37
C ALA A 125 5.62 -1.42 21.52
N TRP A 126 5.24 -0.14 21.49
CA TRP A 126 5.96 0.87 20.73
C TRP A 126 7.35 1.16 21.31
N ASN A 127 7.48 1.25 22.64
CA ASN A 127 8.79 1.39 23.28
C ASN A 127 9.70 0.19 22.97
N TYR A 128 9.14 -1.02 23.01
CA TYR A 128 9.90 -2.23 22.66
C TYR A 128 10.35 -2.20 21.20
N GLY A 129 9.44 -1.84 20.26
CA GLY A 129 9.73 -1.73 18.84
C GLY A 129 10.78 -0.67 18.49
N ALA A 130 10.77 0.45 19.23
CA ALA A 130 11.68 1.57 19.02
C ALA A 130 13.09 1.36 19.57
N ALA A 131 13.25 0.53 20.61
CA ALA A 131 14.53 0.37 21.31
C ALA A 131 15.54 -0.43 20.47
N LEU A 132 16.68 0.16 20.14
CA LEU A 132 17.69 -0.41 19.24
C LEU A 132 18.22 -1.77 19.71
N ASP A 133 18.37 -1.99 21.02
CA ASP A 133 18.85 -3.26 21.58
C ASP A 133 17.90 -4.44 21.29
N ASN A 134 16.63 -4.17 20.99
CA ASN A 134 15.64 -5.19 20.64
C ASN A 134 15.71 -5.60 19.15
N ALA A 135 16.47 -4.87 18.33
CA ALA A 135 16.73 -5.14 16.91
C ALA A 135 15.44 -5.44 16.09
N GLN A 136 14.35 -4.71 16.38
CA GLN A 136 13.08 -4.88 15.68
C GLN A 136 13.18 -4.29 14.26
N LEU A 137 12.73 -5.05 13.26
CA LEU A 137 12.85 -4.69 11.85
C LEU A 137 12.07 -3.41 11.48
N SER A 138 10.97 -3.15 12.17
CA SER A 138 10.11 -1.99 11.95
C SER A 138 10.41 -0.81 12.90
N SER A 139 11.58 -0.78 13.54
CA SER A 139 11.93 0.27 14.52
C SER A 139 11.91 1.69 13.93
N TYR A 140 12.21 1.84 12.64
CA TYR A 140 12.22 3.13 11.94
C TYR A 140 10.82 3.82 11.90
N PHE A 141 9.72 3.09 12.04
CA PHE A 141 8.39 3.70 12.10
C PHE A 141 8.20 4.64 13.30
N PHE A 142 9.01 4.48 14.34
CA PHE A 142 8.97 5.31 15.54
C PHE A 142 9.92 6.52 15.47
N GLU A 143 10.65 6.72 14.38
CA GLU A 143 11.70 7.74 14.26
C GLU A 143 11.20 9.16 14.48
N SER A 144 9.95 9.45 14.12
CA SER A 144 9.35 10.78 14.33
C SER A 144 8.94 11.06 15.77
N ILE A 145 8.85 10.04 16.64
CA ILE A 145 8.46 10.22 18.05
C ILE A 145 9.62 10.83 18.86
N GLU A 146 9.31 11.83 19.70
CA GLU A 146 10.30 12.48 20.55
C GLU A 146 11.01 11.46 21.45
N GLY A 147 12.33 11.48 21.42
CA GLY A 147 13.19 10.56 22.17
C GLY A 147 13.76 9.41 21.35
N PHE A 148 13.26 9.12 20.14
CA PHE A 148 13.86 8.09 19.28
C PHE A 148 15.27 8.50 18.83
N SER A 149 16.17 7.53 18.77
CA SER A 149 17.56 7.71 18.32
C SER A 149 18.03 6.49 17.53
N TYR A 150 18.80 6.73 16.47
CA TYR A 150 19.55 5.68 15.75
C TYR A 150 20.95 5.44 16.34
N ASP A 151 21.43 6.32 17.24
CA ASP A 151 22.79 6.29 17.79
C ASP A 151 22.84 5.69 19.20
N GLU A 152 21.75 5.82 19.97
CA GLU A 152 21.67 5.40 21.36
C GLU A 152 20.43 4.54 21.60
N ASN A 153 20.58 3.45 22.37
CA ASN A 153 19.42 2.67 22.78
C ASN A 153 18.56 3.46 23.78
N VAL A 154 17.32 3.73 23.42
CA VAL A 154 16.33 4.42 24.26
C VAL A 154 15.20 3.45 24.57
N PRO A 155 15.15 2.86 25.77
CA PRO A 155 14.14 1.86 26.12
C PRO A 155 12.73 2.42 26.29
N GLU A 156 12.60 3.73 26.56
CA GLU A 156 11.32 4.44 26.72
C GLU A 156 11.40 5.78 26.00
N LEU A 157 10.54 5.97 24.99
CA LEU A 157 10.48 7.23 24.23
C LEU A 157 9.87 8.34 25.08
N SER A 158 10.55 9.48 25.19
CA SER A 158 10.05 10.64 25.97
C SER A 158 8.75 11.23 25.41
N GLY A 159 8.46 10.97 24.14
CA GLY A 159 7.24 11.37 23.45
C GLY A 159 6.01 10.50 23.76
N LEU A 160 6.17 9.32 24.37
CA LEU A 160 5.06 8.44 24.73
C LEU A 160 4.69 8.62 26.21
N LYS A 161 3.38 8.78 26.49
CA LYS A 161 2.93 8.94 27.87
C LYS A 161 1.54 8.38 28.08
N VAL A 162 1.40 7.39 28.93
CA VAL A 162 0.12 6.93 29.45
C VAL A 162 -0.48 8.02 30.35
N VAL A 163 -1.73 8.40 30.09
CA VAL A 163 -2.49 9.39 30.87
C VAL A 163 -3.41 8.67 31.84
N ASP A 164 -4.13 7.67 31.36
CA ASP A 164 -4.96 6.74 32.11
C ASP A 164 -5.11 5.43 31.31
N ASP A 165 -5.87 4.46 31.81
CA ASP A 165 -5.99 3.11 31.23
C ASP A 165 -6.42 3.14 29.75
N LEU A 166 -7.19 4.15 29.33
CA LEU A 166 -7.72 4.25 27.96
C LEU A 166 -7.18 5.45 27.18
N THR A 167 -6.22 6.20 27.74
CA THR A 167 -5.73 7.41 27.11
C THR A 167 -4.21 7.49 27.18
N PHE A 168 -3.57 7.74 26.06
CA PHE A 168 -2.14 8.07 26.00
C PHE A 168 -1.88 9.22 25.02
N THR A 169 -0.73 9.85 25.16
CA THR A 169 -0.30 10.90 24.25
C THR A 169 0.97 10.49 23.51
N VAL A 170 1.06 10.93 22.25
CA VAL A 170 2.24 10.80 21.40
C VAL A 170 2.71 12.19 21.06
N LYS A 171 3.98 12.51 21.37
CA LYS A 171 4.60 13.75 20.95
C LYS A 171 5.67 13.47 19.91
N LEU A 172 5.54 14.10 18.76
CA LEU A 172 6.48 14.00 17.65
C LEU A 172 7.62 15.03 17.80
N LYS A 173 8.74 14.79 17.14
CA LYS A 173 9.88 15.71 17.06
C LYS A 173 9.53 17.02 16.36
N GLN A 174 8.63 16.94 15.38
CA GLN A 174 8.10 18.04 14.59
C GLN A 174 6.63 17.79 14.25
N PRO A 175 5.85 18.79 13.81
CA PRO A 175 4.48 18.57 13.36
C PRO A 175 4.41 17.62 12.14
N GLU A 176 3.50 16.64 12.19
CA GLU A 176 3.20 15.70 11.08
C GLU A 176 1.70 15.41 11.08
N SER A 177 0.94 16.14 10.26
CA SER A 177 -0.53 16.03 10.18
C SER A 177 -1.01 14.66 9.68
N ASP A 178 -0.18 13.96 8.92
CA ASP A 178 -0.43 12.61 8.39
C ASP A 178 -0.08 11.47 9.37
N PHE A 179 0.43 11.80 10.57
CA PHE A 179 0.78 10.78 11.57
C PHE A 179 -0.37 9.80 11.88
N PRO A 180 -1.65 10.21 11.99
CA PRO A 180 -2.74 9.27 12.16
C PRO A 180 -2.88 8.23 11.03
N LEU A 181 -2.48 8.56 9.82
CA LEU A 181 -2.56 7.65 8.67
C LEU A 181 -1.64 6.43 8.80
N ARG A 182 -0.56 6.53 9.60
CA ARG A 182 0.42 5.44 9.82
C ARG A 182 -0.05 4.41 10.83
N LEU A 183 -0.99 4.78 11.70
CA LEU A 183 -1.35 4.01 12.89
C LEU A 183 -2.13 2.71 12.58
N GLY A 184 -2.44 2.47 11.31
CA GLY A 184 -2.95 1.19 10.78
C GLY A 184 -1.86 0.22 10.33
N TYR A 185 -0.60 0.65 10.26
CA TYR A 185 0.51 -0.24 9.93
C TYR A 185 0.86 -1.16 11.11
N THR A 186 1.25 -2.39 10.82
CA THR A 186 1.45 -3.45 11.82
C THR A 186 2.43 -3.08 12.94
N ALA A 187 3.45 -2.27 12.67
CA ALA A 187 4.41 -1.80 13.68
C ALA A 187 3.75 -1.08 14.87
N TYR A 188 2.59 -0.46 14.67
CA TYR A 188 1.85 0.28 15.69
C TYR A 188 0.80 -0.55 16.43
N PHE A 189 0.72 -1.86 16.18
CA PHE A 189 -0.27 -2.70 16.84
C PHE A 189 0.07 -2.96 18.31
N PRO A 190 -0.96 -3.15 19.18
CA PRO A 190 -0.77 -3.41 20.59
C PRO A 190 -0.30 -4.84 20.84
N MET A 191 0.33 -5.07 21.99
CA MET A 191 0.67 -6.42 22.45
C MET A 191 0.16 -6.63 23.89
N PRO A 192 -0.37 -7.84 24.22
CA PRO A 192 -0.85 -8.13 25.56
C PRO A 192 0.28 -8.16 26.59
N ALA A 193 -0.04 -7.90 27.85
CA ALA A 193 0.95 -7.94 28.93
C ALA A 193 1.62 -9.31 29.06
N SER A 194 0.90 -10.39 28.75
CA SER A 194 1.42 -11.77 28.75
C SER A 194 2.49 -12.05 27.69
N ALA A 195 2.59 -11.25 26.61
CA ALA A 195 3.63 -11.41 25.60
C ALA A 195 5.05 -11.23 26.17
N TRP A 196 5.19 -10.40 27.18
CA TRP A 196 6.48 -10.05 27.78
C TRP A 196 7.04 -11.12 28.72
N ASP A 197 6.25 -12.14 29.09
CA ASP A 197 6.70 -13.28 29.89
C ASP A 197 7.61 -14.21 29.09
N ASP A 198 7.30 -14.45 27.80
CA ASP A 198 8.09 -15.25 26.86
C ASP A 198 7.79 -14.81 25.42
N LEU A 199 8.55 -13.84 24.94
CA LEU A 199 8.33 -13.25 23.63
C LEU A 199 8.63 -14.20 22.47
N GLU A 200 9.54 -15.18 22.65
CA GLU A 200 9.83 -16.21 21.65
C GLU A 200 8.62 -17.15 21.49
N ALA A 201 8.05 -17.62 22.60
CA ALA A 201 6.84 -18.43 22.58
C ALA A 201 5.63 -17.64 22.05
N PHE A 202 5.53 -16.35 22.37
CA PHE A 202 4.50 -15.47 21.83
C PHE A 202 4.58 -15.35 20.31
N GLY A 203 5.79 -15.18 19.76
CA GLY A 203 6.00 -15.09 18.32
C GLY A 203 5.58 -16.33 17.52
N GLU A 204 5.59 -17.50 18.16
CA GLU A 204 5.10 -18.75 17.57
C GLU A 204 3.60 -18.97 17.77
N ASN A 205 3.01 -18.40 18.83
CA ASN A 205 1.59 -18.51 19.16
C ASN A 205 1.05 -17.16 19.63
N PRO A 206 0.94 -16.19 18.72
CA PRO A 206 0.53 -14.83 19.09
C PRO A 206 -0.91 -14.79 19.60
N VAL A 207 -1.12 -13.92 20.59
CA VAL A 207 -2.41 -13.58 21.17
C VAL A 207 -2.80 -12.20 20.64
N GLY A 208 -3.75 -12.18 19.71
CA GLY A 208 -4.20 -10.96 19.04
C GLY A 208 -5.50 -10.41 19.62
N ASN A 209 -5.93 -9.28 19.06
CA ASN A 209 -7.17 -8.58 19.40
C ASN A 209 -7.99 -8.25 18.13
N GLY A 210 -7.67 -8.88 17.00
CA GLY A 210 -8.27 -8.61 15.69
C GLY A 210 -9.42 -9.57 15.34
N PRO A 211 -9.88 -9.54 14.06
CA PRO A 211 -11.02 -10.33 13.60
C PRO A 211 -10.80 -11.85 13.61
N TYR A 212 -9.55 -12.31 13.65
CA TYR A 212 -9.21 -13.72 13.71
C TYR A 212 -8.24 -14.04 14.85
N ALA A 213 -8.17 -15.31 15.19
CA ALA A 213 -7.25 -15.87 16.18
C ALA A 213 -6.71 -17.22 15.65
N PHE A 214 -5.61 -17.71 16.21
CA PHE A 214 -5.19 -19.07 15.96
C PHE A 214 -6.28 -20.06 16.44
N GLU A 215 -6.54 -21.11 15.64
CA GLU A 215 -7.51 -22.13 15.96
C GLU A 215 -7.15 -22.85 17.27
N GLU A 216 -5.87 -23.16 17.45
CA GLU A 216 -5.31 -23.80 18.63
C GLU A 216 -3.81 -23.48 18.77
N GLU A 217 -3.20 -23.84 19.89
CA GLU A 217 -1.74 -23.78 20.04
C GLU A 217 -1.07 -24.67 18.98
N GLY A 218 -0.13 -24.09 18.20
CA GLY A 218 0.52 -24.76 17.08
C GLY A 218 -0.28 -24.74 15.78
N ALA A 219 -1.23 -23.81 15.63
CA ALA A 219 -1.94 -23.57 14.39
C ALA A 219 -1.01 -23.13 13.25
N TRP A 220 0.13 -22.55 13.55
CA TRP A 220 1.20 -22.36 12.59
C TRP A 220 1.99 -23.66 12.39
N LYS A 221 1.66 -24.38 11.34
CA LYS A 221 2.34 -25.59 10.87
C LYS A 221 3.38 -25.19 9.82
N HIS A 222 4.60 -24.98 10.27
CA HIS A 222 5.69 -24.45 9.44
C HIS A 222 5.83 -25.16 8.10
N ASN A 223 5.93 -24.37 7.01
CA ASN A 223 6.00 -24.79 5.61
C ASN A 223 4.77 -25.60 5.12
N GLU A 224 3.67 -25.56 5.85
CA GLU A 224 2.42 -26.22 5.47
C GLU A 224 1.26 -25.24 5.44
N ARG A 225 0.83 -24.69 6.59
CA ARG A 225 -0.31 -23.79 6.70
C ARG A 225 -0.40 -23.08 8.05
N ILE A 226 -1.20 -22.03 8.09
CA ILE A 226 -1.60 -21.33 9.31
C ILE A 226 -3.13 -21.35 9.37
N ASP A 227 -3.69 -21.90 10.46
CA ASP A 227 -5.13 -22.09 10.63
C ASP A 227 -5.69 -21.00 11.56
N LEU A 228 -6.53 -20.12 11.01
CA LEU A 228 -7.19 -19.03 11.73
C LEU A 228 -8.69 -19.30 11.85
N VAL A 229 -9.25 -19.01 13.02
CA VAL A 229 -10.69 -19.00 13.26
C VAL A 229 -11.21 -17.59 13.51
N LYS A 230 -12.49 -17.36 13.23
CA LYS A 230 -13.16 -16.12 13.58
C LYS A 230 -13.02 -15.84 15.08
N ASN A 231 -12.66 -14.61 15.43
CA ASN A 231 -12.66 -14.16 16.82
C ASN A 231 -14.02 -13.54 17.17
N ASP A 232 -14.86 -14.30 17.86
CA ASP A 232 -16.22 -13.86 18.28
C ASP A 232 -16.19 -12.73 19.35
N GLU A 233 -15.05 -12.48 19.99
CA GLU A 233 -14.89 -11.39 20.97
C GLU A 233 -14.46 -10.07 20.32
N TYR A 234 -14.06 -10.09 19.04
CA TYR A 234 -13.76 -8.87 18.32
C TYR A 234 -15.03 -8.07 18.03
N THR A 235 -15.08 -6.83 18.49
CA THR A 235 -16.25 -5.93 18.35
C THR A 235 -15.97 -4.72 17.45
N GLY A 236 -14.83 -4.75 16.74
CA GLY A 236 -14.43 -3.69 15.82
C GLY A 236 -15.15 -3.74 14.48
N PRO A 237 -14.84 -2.80 13.57
CA PRO A 237 -15.51 -2.68 12.27
C PRO A 237 -15.14 -3.78 11.26
N ARG A 238 -14.08 -4.54 11.52
CA ARG A 238 -13.59 -5.61 10.63
C ARG A 238 -14.12 -7.00 11.04
N GLU A 239 -15.34 -7.10 11.57
CA GLU A 239 -15.94 -8.38 11.96
C GLU A 239 -15.97 -9.37 10.77
N ALA A 240 -15.40 -10.56 10.99
CA ALA A 240 -15.31 -11.59 9.96
C ALA A 240 -16.70 -12.11 9.53
N GLN A 241 -16.94 -12.14 8.21
CA GLN A 241 -18.17 -12.64 7.60
C GLN A 241 -18.09 -14.14 7.25
N ASN A 242 -16.97 -14.78 7.57
CA ASN A 242 -16.69 -16.21 7.41
C ASN A 242 -16.28 -16.84 8.74
N GLY A 243 -16.10 -18.16 8.76
CA GLY A 243 -15.78 -18.91 9.99
C GLY A 243 -14.28 -18.94 10.31
N GLY A 244 -13.42 -18.57 9.36
CA GLY A 244 -11.98 -18.61 9.53
C GLY A 244 -11.21 -18.57 8.22
N VAL A 245 -9.89 -18.59 8.29
CA VAL A 245 -8.98 -18.54 7.14
C VAL A 245 -7.87 -19.57 7.30
N ASP A 246 -7.74 -20.46 6.32
CA ASP A 246 -6.60 -21.36 6.15
C ASP A 246 -5.60 -20.70 5.21
N MET A 247 -4.49 -20.22 5.74
CA MET A 247 -3.39 -19.67 4.92
C MET A 247 -2.46 -20.82 4.52
N ILE A 248 -2.53 -21.22 3.25
CA ILE A 248 -1.75 -22.34 2.71
C ILE A 248 -0.39 -21.84 2.24
N LEU A 249 0.69 -22.41 2.79
CA LEU A 249 2.05 -21.97 2.53
C LEU A 249 2.62 -22.67 1.29
N TYR A 250 2.75 -21.93 0.19
CA TYR A 250 3.25 -22.44 -1.07
C TYR A 250 4.73 -22.08 -1.30
N ALA A 251 5.47 -23.04 -1.85
CA ALA A 251 6.84 -22.80 -2.29
C ALA A 251 6.93 -22.10 -3.66
N SER A 252 5.82 -22.04 -4.42
CA SER A 252 5.73 -21.30 -5.68
C SER A 252 4.29 -20.90 -5.98
N THR A 253 4.11 -19.73 -6.57
CA THR A 253 2.80 -19.20 -6.97
C THR A 253 2.17 -20.04 -8.09
N ASP A 254 2.98 -20.70 -8.96
CA ASP A 254 2.46 -21.64 -9.97
C ASP A 254 1.72 -22.84 -9.34
N ALA A 255 2.18 -23.33 -8.19
CA ALA A 255 1.50 -24.42 -7.46
C ALA A 255 0.17 -23.95 -6.87
N ALA A 256 0.14 -22.76 -6.28
CA ALA A 256 -1.07 -22.15 -5.78
C ALA A 256 -2.11 -21.89 -6.91
N TYR A 257 -1.64 -21.42 -8.06
CA TYR A 257 -2.48 -21.22 -9.25
C TYR A 257 -3.12 -22.54 -9.74
N ALA A 258 -2.33 -23.61 -9.78
CA ALA A 258 -2.85 -24.94 -10.17
C ALA A 258 -3.88 -25.47 -9.15
N ASP A 259 -3.69 -25.22 -7.86
CA ASP A 259 -4.63 -25.60 -6.82
C ASP A 259 -5.93 -24.78 -6.89
N LEU A 260 -5.87 -23.49 -7.20
CA LEU A 260 -7.05 -22.68 -7.48
C LEU A 260 -7.82 -23.23 -8.69
N GLN A 261 -7.14 -23.54 -9.80
CA GLN A 261 -7.77 -24.18 -10.97
C GLN A 261 -8.38 -25.55 -10.64
N GLY A 262 -7.77 -26.28 -9.72
CA GLY A 262 -8.24 -27.57 -9.24
C GLY A 262 -9.37 -27.52 -8.21
N GLY A 263 -9.73 -26.33 -7.72
CA GLY A 263 -10.73 -26.16 -6.65
C GLY A 263 -10.22 -26.55 -5.27
N ASN A 264 -8.91 -26.59 -5.05
CA ASN A 264 -8.27 -26.90 -3.77
C ASN A 264 -7.81 -25.65 -2.99
N LEU A 265 -7.94 -24.48 -3.59
CA LEU A 265 -7.67 -23.17 -3.02
C LEU A 265 -8.84 -22.25 -3.35
N ASP A 266 -9.27 -21.39 -2.43
CA ASP A 266 -10.38 -20.46 -2.64
C ASP A 266 -9.91 -19.13 -3.22
N ILE A 267 -8.80 -18.56 -2.75
CA ILE A 267 -8.28 -17.25 -3.14
C ILE A 267 -6.80 -17.34 -3.49
N LEU A 268 -6.44 -16.76 -4.61
CA LEU A 268 -5.05 -16.54 -5.03
C LEU A 268 -4.77 -15.04 -5.02
N GLN A 269 -3.86 -14.60 -4.17
CA GLN A 269 -3.52 -13.17 -3.99
C GLN A 269 -2.36 -12.67 -4.85
N GLU A 270 -1.78 -13.52 -5.68
CA GLU A 270 -0.71 -13.16 -6.59
C GLU A 270 -0.76 -14.06 -7.83
N ILE A 271 -0.78 -13.47 -9.00
CA ILE A 271 -0.81 -14.21 -10.27
C ILE A 271 0.63 -14.51 -10.73
N PRO A 272 0.99 -15.79 -10.98
CA PRO A 272 2.33 -16.11 -11.46
C PRO A 272 2.58 -15.57 -12.88
N ASP A 273 3.82 -15.22 -13.19
CA ASP A 273 4.23 -14.70 -14.51
C ASP A 273 3.78 -15.60 -15.67
N SER A 274 3.74 -16.92 -15.44
CA SER A 274 3.29 -17.91 -16.43
C SER A 274 1.82 -17.77 -16.82
N ALA A 275 0.99 -17.17 -15.97
CA ALA A 275 -0.46 -17.03 -16.12
C ALA A 275 -0.94 -15.61 -16.45
N LEU A 276 -0.05 -14.60 -16.50
CA LEU A 276 -0.44 -13.19 -16.74
C LEU A 276 -1.27 -12.97 -18.01
N GLN A 277 -1.10 -13.82 -19.04
CA GLN A 277 -1.85 -13.72 -20.29
C GLN A 277 -3.21 -14.43 -20.26
N THR A 278 -3.46 -15.28 -19.27
CA THR A 278 -4.62 -16.19 -19.30
C THR A 278 -5.51 -16.12 -18.07
N PHE A 279 -5.02 -15.62 -16.94
CA PHE A 279 -5.75 -15.69 -15.66
C PHE A 279 -7.15 -15.06 -15.73
N GLU A 280 -7.32 -13.94 -16.42
CA GLU A 280 -8.63 -13.30 -16.57
C GLU A 280 -9.62 -14.17 -17.37
N SER A 281 -9.12 -14.98 -18.33
CA SER A 281 -9.94 -15.93 -19.07
C SER A 281 -10.12 -17.25 -18.33
N ASP A 282 -9.14 -17.67 -17.53
CA ASP A 282 -9.20 -18.89 -16.74
C ASP A 282 -10.21 -18.78 -15.59
N PHE A 283 -10.37 -17.55 -15.05
CA PHE A 283 -11.27 -17.24 -13.94
C PHE A 283 -12.26 -16.11 -14.30
N GLU A 284 -12.89 -16.20 -15.47
CA GLU A 284 -13.79 -15.15 -16.01
C GLU A 284 -14.77 -14.62 -14.94
N GLY A 285 -14.70 -13.28 -14.67
CA GLY A 285 -15.52 -12.59 -13.68
C GLY A 285 -15.11 -12.82 -12.21
N ARG A 286 -14.01 -13.52 -11.95
CA ARG A 286 -13.48 -13.82 -10.62
C ARG A 286 -11.99 -13.48 -10.54
N THR A 287 -11.65 -12.29 -11.01
CA THR A 287 -10.28 -11.77 -11.02
C THR A 287 -10.26 -10.31 -10.60
N VAL A 288 -9.13 -9.88 -10.07
CA VAL A 288 -8.79 -8.46 -9.89
C VAL A 288 -7.52 -8.13 -10.66
N ASN A 289 -7.48 -6.95 -11.24
CA ASN A 289 -6.31 -6.35 -11.89
C ASN A 289 -6.51 -4.83 -11.84
N GLN A 290 -6.02 -4.21 -10.78
CA GLN A 290 -6.25 -2.78 -10.50
C GLN A 290 -5.00 -2.14 -9.90
N PRO A 291 -4.78 -0.82 -10.09
CA PRO A 291 -3.66 -0.12 -9.47
C PRO A 291 -3.59 -0.33 -7.95
N ALA A 292 -2.38 -0.43 -7.42
CA ALA A 292 -2.10 -0.49 -5.99
C ALA A 292 -1.06 0.56 -5.59
N ALA A 293 -0.83 0.73 -4.30
CA ALA A 293 0.10 1.70 -3.76
C ALA A 293 1.57 1.25 -3.92
N ALA A 294 1.98 1.02 -5.14
CA ALA A 294 3.37 0.71 -5.48
C ALA A 294 3.72 1.28 -6.84
N ASN A 295 4.85 1.95 -6.94
CA ASN A 295 5.35 2.51 -8.18
C ASN A 295 6.69 1.94 -8.60
N ALA A 296 6.99 2.04 -9.89
CA ALA A 296 8.30 1.74 -10.46
C ALA A 296 8.86 3.00 -11.12
N THR A 297 10.15 3.23 -10.93
CA THR A 297 10.84 4.41 -11.44
C THR A 297 12.21 4.06 -12.02
N ILE A 298 12.77 4.98 -12.82
CA ILE A 298 14.20 5.02 -13.11
C ILE A 298 14.78 6.24 -12.41
N THR A 299 15.67 6.02 -11.44
CA THR A 299 16.40 7.10 -10.78
C THR A 299 17.65 7.45 -11.59
N ILE A 300 17.83 8.73 -11.85
CA ILE A 300 18.97 9.27 -12.60
C ILE A 300 19.67 10.32 -11.74
N PRO A 301 20.64 9.92 -10.90
CA PRO A 301 21.31 10.83 -9.98
C PRO A 301 22.01 11.99 -10.68
N GLY A 302 21.84 13.19 -10.13
CA GLY A 302 22.51 14.39 -10.67
C GLY A 302 24.05 14.36 -10.59
N ARG A 303 24.64 13.43 -9.82
CA ARG A 303 26.10 13.20 -9.77
C ARG A 303 26.66 12.49 -11.00
N LEU A 304 25.83 11.91 -11.85
CA LEU A 304 26.26 11.26 -13.08
C LEU A 304 26.67 12.31 -14.13
N ASP A 305 27.68 11.96 -14.94
CA ASP A 305 28.10 12.81 -16.05
C ASP A 305 26.90 13.09 -16.97
N HIS A 306 26.75 14.34 -17.43
CA HIS A 306 25.64 14.82 -18.26
C HIS A 306 24.28 14.94 -17.55
N PHE A 307 24.15 14.65 -16.25
CA PHE A 307 22.86 14.71 -15.54
C PHE A 307 22.80 15.75 -14.42
N SER A 308 23.75 16.69 -14.38
CA SER A 308 23.74 17.81 -13.43
C SER A 308 23.21 19.11 -14.06
N GLY A 309 22.61 19.98 -13.24
CA GLY A 309 22.13 21.31 -13.63
C GLY A 309 21.15 21.29 -14.80
N GLU A 310 21.15 22.36 -15.61
CA GLU A 310 20.22 22.55 -16.75
C GLU A 310 20.35 21.43 -17.81
N GLU A 311 21.57 21.02 -18.14
CA GLU A 311 21.78 19.88 -19.06
C GLU A 311 21.08 18.62 -18.55
N GLY A 312 21.27 18.31 -17.27
CA GLY A 312 20.72 17.10 -16.66
C GLY A 312 19.19 17.11 -16.65
N ILE A 313 18.56 18.24 -16.37
CA ILE A 313 17.10 18.41 -16.42
C ILE A 313 16.59 18.13 -17.83
N LEU A 314 17.15 18.78 -18.84
CA LEU A 314 16.75 18.58 -20.24
C LEU A 314 16.89 17.12 -20.68
N ARG A 315 17.98 16.44 -20.26
CA ARG A 315 18.17 15.02 -20.60
C ARG A 315 17.15 14.13 -19.94
N ARG A 316 16.85 14.32 -18.64
CA ARG A 316 15.83 13.50 -17.94
C ARG A 316 14.45 13.71 -18.53
N GLN A 317 14.07 14.95 -18.86
CA GLN A 317 12.82 15.25 -19.53
C GLN A 317 12.76 14.61 -20.94
N ALA A 318 13.84 14.68 -21.72
CA ALA A 318 13.93 14.04 -23.02
C ALA A 318 13.80 12.52 -22.94
N ILE A 319 14.43 11.88 -21.94
CA ILE A 319 14.31 10.43 -21.68
C ILE A 319 12.86 10.09 -21.31
N SER A 320 12.21 10.88 -20.46
CA SER A 320 10.83 10.66 -20.06
C SER A 320 9.87 10.69 -21.25
N HIS A 321 9.94 11.74 -22.09
CA HIS A 321 9.14 11.86 -23.31
C HIS A 321 9.46 10.78 -24.37
N ALA A 322 10.66 10.17 -24.30
CA ALA A 322 11.02 9.11 -25.23
C ALA A 322 10.47 7.73 -24.83
N ILE A 323 9.90 7.58 -23.62
CA ILE A 323 9.35 6.32 -23.10
C ILE A 323 7.84 6.27 -23.33
N ASN A 324 7.40 5.35 -24.19
CA ASN A 324 5.99 5.01 -24.36
C ASN A 324 5.58 4.00 -23.28
N ARG A 325 5.06 4.52 -22.17
CA ARG A 325 4.67 3.72 -20.99
C ARG A 325 3.53 2.78 -21.31
N GLU A 326 2.52 3.25 -22.06
CA GLU A 326 1.36 2.43 -22.47
C GLU A 326 1.81 1.21 -23.29
N GLU A 327 2.69 1.40 -24.27
CA GLU A 327 3.20 0.28 -25.05
C GLU A 327 3.90 -0.77 -24.19
N ILE A 328 4.67 -0.33 -23.18
CA ILE A 328 5.39 -1.26 -22.28
C ILE A 328 4.40 -1.97 -21.36
N THR A 329 3.47 -1.27 -20.76
CA THR A 329 2.47 -1.88 -19.85
C THR A 329 1.59 -2.88 -20.60
N ASP A 330 1.22 -2.58 -21.83
CA ASP A 330 0.40 -3.48 -22.65
C ASP A 330 1.18 -4.69 -23.18
N VAL A 331 2.38 -4.44 -23.74
CA VAL A 331 3.10 -5.48 -24.48
C VAL A 331 4.01 -6.34 -23.59
N VAL A 332 4.70 -5.72 -22.63
CA VAL A 332 5.62 -6.43 -21.74
C VAL A 332 4.89 -7.00 -20.53
N PHE A 333 3.96 -6.22 -19.96
CA PHE A 333 3.25 -6.59 -18.73
C PHE A 333 1.81 -7.10 -18.97
N ASN A 334 1.36 -7.20 -20.21
CA ASN A 334 0.00 -7.68 -20.55
C ASN A 334 -1.13 -6.94 -19.80
N GLY A 335 -1.00 -5.63 -19.58
CA GLY A 335 -1.98 -4.82 -18.86
C GLY A 335 -1.99 -5.00 -17.34
N THR A 336 -0.99 -5.67 -16.75
CA THR A 336 -0.88 -5.86 -15.29
C THR A 336 -0.07 -4.76 -14.59
N ARG A 337 0.09 -3.63 -15.27
CA ARG A 337 0.67 -2.39 -14.71
C ARG A 337 -0.09 -1.22 -15.31
N THR A 338 -0.24 -0.16 -14.53
CA THR A 338 -0.90 1.07 -14.94
C THR A 338 0.14 2.15 -15.22
N PRO A 339 0.17 2.78 -16.41
CA PRO A 339 1.11 3.85 -16.72
C PRO A 339 1.09 4.98 -15.70
N ALA A 340 2.26 5.42 -15.23
CA ALA A 340 2.35 6.48 -14.23
C ALA A 340 1.99 7.86 -14.82
N LYS A 341 1.23 8.64 -14.04
CA LYS A 341 0.84 10.03 -14.32
C LYS A 341 1.27 10.99 -13.22
N ASP A 342 1.71 10.45 -12.08
CA ASP A 342 2.05 11.18 -10.86
C ASP A 342 3.18 10.40 -10.14
N PHE A 343 3.83 11.02 -9.15
CA PHE A 343 4.90 10.37 -8.38
C PHE A 343 4.38 9.43 -7.28
N THR A 344 3.08 9.46 -6.99
CA THR A 344 2.44 8.63 -5.98
C THR A 344 1.75 7.40 -6.59
N SER A 345 0.45 7.20 -6.39
CA SER A 345 -0.35 6.13 -7.00
C SER A 345 -1.83 6.51 -7.01
N PRO A 346 -2.64 6.03 -7.97
CA PRO A 346 -4.09 6.31 -8.05
C PRO A 346 -4.90 5.96 -6.80
N VAL A 347 -4.40 5.09 -5.94
CA VAL A 347 -5.05 4.68 -4.68
C VAL A 347 -4.59 5.50 -3.46
N ILE A 348 -3.80 6.54 -3.67
CA ILE A 348 -3.36 7.45 -2.61
C ILE A 348 -4.14 8.75 -2.71
N ASP A 349 -4.72 9.18 -1.60
CA ASP A 349 -5.42 10.46 -1.53
C ASP A 349 -4.51 11.61 -1.97
N GLY A 350 -5.04 12.45 -2.88
CA GLY A 350 -4.28 13.55 -3.50
C GLY A 350 -3.61 13.20 -4.82
N TYR A 351 -3.63 11.93 -5.27
CA TYR A 351 -3.23 11.60 -6.63
C TYR A 351 -3.96 12.47 -7.67
N SER A 352 -3.24 12.93 -8.67
CA SER A 352 -3.84 13.71 -9.76
C SER A 352 -3.05 13.58 -11.06
N GLU A 353 -3.76 13.33 -12.15
CA GLU A 353 -3.19 13.34 -13.50
C GLU A 353 -3.00 14.76 -14.08
N GLU A 354 -3.46 15.80 -13.34
CA GLU A 354 -3.52 17.19 -13.80
C GLU A 354 -2.56 18.10 -13.02
N ILE A 355 -1.59 17.56 -12.27
CA ILE A 355 -0.57 18.38 -11.60
C ILE A 355 0.26 19.10 -12.67
N PRO A 356 0.49 20.43 -12.56
CA PRO A 356 1.28 21.18 -13.53
C PRO A 356 2.67 20.56 -13.76
N GLY A 357 3.03 20.32 -15.02
CA GLY A 357 4.28 19.67 -15.40
C GLY A 357 4.17 18.16 -15.60
N SER A 358 3.04 17.52 -15.22
CA SER A 358 2.84 16.06 -15.38
C SER A 358 2.89 15.61 -16.85
N GLU A 359 2.66 16.52 -17.80
CA GLU A 359 2.82 16.26 -19.22
C GLU A 359 4.23 15.76 -19.62
N VAL A 360 5.22 15.97 -18.80
CA VAL A 360 6.57 15.42 -19.00
C VAL A 360 6.59 13.88 -18.98
N LEU A 361 5.57 13.23 -18.44
CA LEU A 361 5.39 11.79 -18.45
C LEU A 361 4.70 11.28 -19.72
N GLU A 362 4.15 12.16 -20.56
CA GLU A 362 3.52 11.79 -21.82
C GLU A 362 4.57 11.44 -22.89
N PHE A 363 4.28 10.39 -23.67
CA PHE A 363 5.13 10.01 -24.78
C PHE A 363 5.04 11.05 -25.90
N ASP A 364 6.17 11.72 -26.18
CA ASP A 364 6.34 12.63 -27.32
C ASP A 364 7.77 12.54 -27.90
N ALA A 365 7.93 11.74 -28.94
CA ALA A 365 9.23 11.52 -29.57
C ALA A 365 9.82 12.76 -30.23
N ASP A 366 9.01 13.73 -30.64
CA ASP A 366 9.48 14.97 -31.26
C ASP A 366 9.98 15.96 -30.19
N GLU A 367 9.24 16.13 -29.08
CA GLU A 367 9.71 16.91 -27.93
C GLU A 367 10.95 16.28 -27.30
N ALA A 368 10.99 14.94 -27.15
CA ALA A 368 12.17 14.23 -26.69
C ALA A 368 13.43 14.59 -27.47
N LYS A 369 13.37 14.55 -28.81
CA LYS A 369 14.49 14.92 -29.69
C LYS A 369 14.90 16.38 -29.55
N LYS A 370 13.91 17.27 -29.41
CA LYS A 370 14.16 18.70 -29.25
C LYS A 370 14.92 18.97 -27.94
N LEU A 371 14.43 18.46 -26.80
CA LEU A 371 15.07 18.61 -25.50
C LEU A 371 16.46 17.97 -25.46
N TRP A 372 16.64 16.81 -26.11
CA TRP A 372 17.94 16.16 -26.21
C TRP A 372 18.94 17.02 -27.00
N ALA A 373 18.50 17.64 -28.10
CA ALA A 373 19.33 18.53 -28.88
C ALA A 373 19.68 19.83 -28.14
N GLU A 374 18.77 20.37 -27.31
CA GLU A 374 19.03 21.50 -26.43
C GLU A 374 20.09 21.15 -25.39
N ALA A 375 20.01 19.97 -24.78
CA ALA A 375 21.03 19.44 -23.86
C ALA A 375 22.39 19.26 -24.55
N ASP A 376 22.42 18.73 -25.78
CA ASP A 376 23.64 18.56 -26.60
C ASP A 376 24.28 19.92 -26.97
N ALA A 377 23.52 21.00 -27.02
CA ALA A 377 24.05 22.34 -27.22
C ALA A 377 24.80 22.86 -25.99
N ILE A 378 24.47 22.35 -24.79
CA ILE A 378 25.21 22.64 -23.55
C ILE A 378 26.49 21.78 -23.50
N ALA A 379 26.33 20.44 -23.59
CA ALA A 379 27.44 19.51 -23.67
C ALA A 379 27.06 18.29 -24.55
N PRO A 380 27.80 18.01 -25.65
CA PRO A 380 27.45 16.92 -26.55
C PRO A 380 27.49 15.55 -25.86
N TRP A 381 26.44 14.77 -26.03
CA TRP A 381 26.38 13.39 -25.51
C TRP A 381 27.36 12.47 -26.20
N SER A 382 27.98 11.60 -25.41
CA SER A 382 28.79 10.50 -25.91
C SER A 382 28.68 9.27 -25.00
N GLY A 383 28.67 8.10 -25.56
CA GLY A 383 28.63 6.84 -24.83
C GLY A 383 27.25 6.19 -24.87
N THR A 384 27.01 5.27 -23.93
CA THR A 384 25.79 4.49 -23.83
C THR A 384 25.01 4.92 -22.58
N PHE A 385 23.70 5.17 -22.71
CA PHE A 385 22.83 5.31 -21.55
C PHE A 385 22.51 3.91 -21.01
N GLU A 386 22.92 3.65 -19.77
CA GLU A 386 22.71 2.35 -19.13
C GLU A 386 21.70 2.45 -17.99
N ILE A 387 20.84 1.44 -17.85
CA ILE A 387 19.89 1.27 -16.74
C ILE A 387 20.31 0.03 -15.95
N GLN A 388 20.86 0.23 -14.75
CA GLN A 388 21.21 -0.84 -13.83
C GLN A 388 19.94 -1.47 -13.23
N TYR A 389 19.89 -2.82 -13.20
CA TYR A 389 18.80 -3.59 -12.62
C TYR A 389 19.30 -4.92 -12.03
N ASN A 390 18.56 -5.50 -11.09
CA ASN A 390 18.83 -6.85 -10.56
C ASN A 390 18.30 -7.91 -11.52
N ALA A 391 19.14 -8.89 -11.87
CA ALA A 391 18.83 -9.93 -12.84
C ALA A 391 18.07 -11.13 -12.27
N ASP A 392 17.97 -11.25 -10.95
CA ASP A 392 17.16 -12.26 -10.25
C ASP A 392 15.67 -11.90 -10.17
N GLY A 393 15.27 -10.70 -10.63
CA GLY A 393 13.88 -10.27 -10.75
C GLY A 393 13.44 -10.10 -12.22
N PRO A 394 12.14 -9.89 -12.49
CA PRO A 394 11.57 -9.81 -13.83
C PRO A 394 11.83 -8.46 -14.52
N ASN A 395 13.09 -7.96 -14.46
CA ASN A 395 13.39 -6.59 -14.87
C ASN A 395 13.94 -6.49 -16.30
N GLN A 396 14.57 -7.55 -16.82
CA GLN A 396 15.27 -7.48 -18.10
C GLN A 396 14.34 -7.07 -19.25
N GLY A 397 13.15 -7.63 -19.31
CA GLY A 397 12.21 -7.40 -20.43
C GLY A 397 11.84 -5.94 -20.62
N TRP A 398 11.45 -5.27 -19.55
CA TRP A 398 11.04 -3.87 -19.62
C TRP A 398 12.25 -2.92 -19.74
N VAL A 399 13.41 -3.25 -19.15
CA VAL A 399 14.64 -2.45 -19.31
C VAL A 399 15.12 -2.49 -20.77
N ASP A 400 15.10 -3.67 -21.40
CA ASP A 400 15.43 -3.81 -22.82
C ASP A 400 14.42 -3.06 -23.72
N ALA A 401 13.12 -3.06 -23.37
CA ALA A 401 12.10 -2.30 -24.09
C ALA A 401 12.37 -0.79 -24.01
N ILE A 402 12.63 -0.23 -22.83
CA ILE A 402 13.01 1.18 -22.65
C ILE A 402 14.28 1.50 -23.43
N ALA A 403 15.34 0.68 -23.31
CA ALA A 403 16.58 0.90 -24.04
C ALA A 403 16.36 0.94 -25.56
N ASN A 404 15.48 0.08 -26.08
CA ASN A 404 15.11 0.10 -27.50
C ASN A 404 14.30 1.35 -27.89
N GLN A 405 13.37 1.80 -27.05
CA GLN A 405 12.64 3.05 -27.28
C GLN A 405 13.59 4.25 -27.31
N LEU A 406 14.54 4.35 -26.37
CA LEU A 406 15.54 5.43 -26.35
C LEU A 406 16.42 5.42 -27.62
N LYS A 407 16.84 4.25 -28.10
CA LYS A 407 17.57 4.14 -29.39
C LYS A 407 16.74 4.66 -30.55
N ASN A 408 15.47 4.28 -30.61
CA ASN A 408 14.60 4.63 -31.73
C ASN A 408 14.16 6.11 -31.68
N ASN A 409 13.85 6.61 -30.50
CA ASN A 409 13.25 7.94 -30.32
C ASN A 409 14.29 9.05 -30.15
N LEU A 410 15.43 8.79 -29.49
CA LEU A 410 16.52 9.76 -29.31
C LEU A 410 17.70 9.56 -30.25
N GLY A 411 17.85 8.35 -30.82
CA GLY A 411 19.01 8.02 -31.66
C GLY A 411 20.31 7.83 -30.89
N ILE A 412 20.22 7.49 -29.59
CA ILE A 412 21.38 7.24 -28.73
C ILE A 412 21.62 5.75 -28.52
N GLU A 413 22.83 5.36 -28.14
CA GLU A 413 23.04 4.02 -27.62
C GLU A 413 22.48 3.91 -26.20
N ALA A 414 21.70 2.86 -25.95
CA ALA A 414 21.13 2.58 -24.63
C ALA A 414 21.12 1.05 -24.36
N ALA A 415 21.30 0.64 -23.10
CA ALA A 415 21.35 -0.77 -22.73
C ALA A 415 20.96 -1.00 -21.26
N GLY A 416 20.51 -2.19 -20.94
CA GLY A 416 20.41 -2.67 -19.58
C GLY A 416 21.78 -3.06 -19.02
N LYS A 417 21.99 -2.84 -17.72
CA LYS A 417 23.19 -3.25 -16.96
C LYS A 417 22.78 -4.21 -15.84
N PRO A 418 22.77 -5.53 -16.09
CA PRO A 418 22.35 -6.49 -15.09
C PRO A 418 23.35 -6.59 -13.93
N ILE A 419 22.81 -6.61 -12.71
CA ILE A 419 23.51 -6.96 -11.47
C ILE A 419 22.94 -8.31 -11.01
N PRO A 420 23.76 -9.28 -10.58
CA PRO A 420 23.30 -10.64 -10.34
C PRO A 420 22.12 -10.77 -9.38
N THR A 421 22.12 -10.03 -8.25
CA THR A 421 21.09 -10.14 -7.22
C THR A 421 20.54 -8.78 -6.81
N PHE A 422 19.33 -8.78 -6.24
CA PHE A 422 18.73 -7.57 -5.64
C PHE A 422 19.58 -7.02 -4.48
N ALA A 423 20.12 -7.90 -3.63
CA ALA A 423 20.97 -7.48 -2.51
C ALA A 423 22.23 -6.73 -2.99
N GLU A 424 22.92 -7.23 -4.03
CA GLU A 424 24.07 -6.57 -4.63
C GLU A 424 23.67 -5.24 -5.29
N HIS A 425 22.55 -5.25 -6.02
CA HIS A 425 21.98 -4.04 -6.64
C HIS A 425 21.72 -2.95 -5.59
N ARG A 426 21.06 -3.29 -4.46
CA ARG A 426 20.79 -2.35 -3.37
C ARG A 426 22.08 -1.86 -2.70
N THR A 427 23.05 -2.74 -2.46
CA THR A 427 24.35 -2.35 -1.89
C THR A 427 25.04 -1.28 -2.75
N LEU A 428 25.11 -1.50 -4.08
CA LEU A 428 25.73 -0.54 -5.00
C LEU A 428 25.03 0.83 -4.98
N ILE A 429 23.71 0.85 -4.83
CA ILE A 429 22.93 2.09 -4.74
C ILE A 429 23.15 2.78 -3.40
N THR A 430 22.99 2.06 -2.30
CA THR A 430 23.12 2.60 -0.93
C THR A 430 24.52 3.15 -0.66
N GLU A 431 25.56 2.45 -1.15
CA GLU A 431 26.95 2.90 -1.05
C GLU A 431 27.37 3.95 -2.11
N ARG A 432 26.42 4.42 -2.91
CA ARG A 432 26.64 5.40 -4.00
C ARG A 432 27.64 4.94 -5.07
N GLN A 433 27.79 3.64 -5.25
CA GLN A 433 28.67 3.02 -6.24
C GLN A 433 27.98 2.78 -7.60
N ALA A 434 26.67 3.00 -7.71
CA ALA A 434 25.97 2.99 -8.99
C ALA A 434 26.50 4.13 -9.89
N THR A 435 27.03 3.75 -11.05
CA THR A 435 27.68 4.66 -12.03
C THR A 435 26.76 4.98 -13.22
N THR A 436 25.52 4.52 -13.19
CA THR A 436 24.53 4.67 -14.27
C THR A 436 23.17 4.99 -13.65
N ALA A 437 22.18 5.33 -14.49
CA ALA A 437 20.79 5.28 -14.07
C ALA A 437 20.43 3.88 -13.54
N PHE A 438 19.47 3.77 -12.65
CA PHE A 438 19.07 2.48 -12.09
C PHE A 438 17.57 2.38 -11.90
N ARG A 439 17.06 1.14 -12.01
CA ARG A 439 15.68 0.86 -11.64
C ARG A 439 15.49 1.11 -10.15
N ASN A 440 14.38 1.70 -9.80
CA ASN A 440 13.94 1.87 -8.41
C ASN A 440 12.41 1.70 -8.35
N GLY A 441 11.82 1.87 -7.19
CA GLY A 441 10.40 1.85 -6.94
C GLY A 441 10.12 2.00 -5.47
N TRP A 442 8.88 2.23 -5.14
CA TRP A 442 8.40 2.37 -3.77
C TRP A 442 7.10 1.62 -3.59
N GLN A 443 7.00 0.83 -2.55
CA GLN A 443 5.74 0.33 -2.03
C GLN A 443 5.39 1.17 -0.81
N PHE A 444 4.18 1.70 -0.79
CA PHE A 444 3.75 2.57 0.29
C PHE A 444 3.50 1.75 1.55
N ASP A 445 4.02 2.22 2.66
CA ASP A 445 3.83 1.61 3.99
C ASP A 445 2.48 2.01 4.60
N TYR A 446 2.00 3.21 4.25
CA TYR A 446 0.71 3.76 4.67
C TYR A 446 0.18 4.73 3.60
N PRO A 447 -1.15 4.94 3.52
CA PRO A 447 -1.78 5.68 2.42
C PRO A 447 -1.63 7.20 2.58
N SER A 448 -0.40 7.72 2.44
CA SER A 448 -0.09 9.16 2.46
C SER A 448 0.80 9.53 1.28
N MET A 449 0.53 10.70 0.65
CA MET A 449 1.43 11.27 -0.35
C MET A 449 2.83 11.50 0.23
N PHE A 450 2.93 11.89 1.51
CA PHE A 450 4.23 12.11 2.16
C PHE A 450 5.09 10.84 2.14
N ASN A 451 4.49 9.65 2.33
CA ASN A 451 5.22 8.37 2.26
C ASN A 451 5.87 8.13 0.88
N GLY A 452 5.24 8.61 -0.18
CA GLY A 452 5.76 8.52 -1.55
C GLY A 452 6.74 9.63 -1.93
N LEU A 453 6.84 10.69 -1.15
CA LEU A 453 7.63 11.89 -1.48
C LEU A 453 8.78 12.14 -0.51
N GLY A 454 8.48 12.26 0.78
CA GLY A 454 9.44 12.64 1.81
C GLY A 454 10.66 11.72 1.90
N PRO A 455 10.47 10.42 2.17
CA PRO A 455 11.58 9.47 2.30
C PRO A 455 12.44 9.32 1.04
N ILE A 456 11.88 9.59 -0.15
CA ILE A 456 12.49 9.28 -1.45
C ILE A 456 13.18 10.50 -2.06
N TYR A 457 12.62 11.70 -1.85
CA TYR A 457 13.10 12.93 -2.51
C TYR A 457 13.51 14.03 -1.54
N GLY A 458 13.16 13.95 -0.25
CA GLY A 458 13.64 14.92 0.76
C GLY A 458 15.16 14.95 0.85
N THR A 459 15.74 16.13 1.07
CA THR A 459 17.18 16.27 1.24
C THR A 459 17.65 15.42 2.42
N ASP A 460 18.71 14.61 2.21
CA ASP A 460 19.29 13.69 3.19
C ASP A 460 18.33 12.60 3.73
N ALA A 461 17.16 12.41 3.09
CA ALA A 461 16.22 11.37 3.48
C ALA A 461 16.79 9.95 3.22
N GLY A 462 16.38 8.98 4.05
CA GLY A 462 16.99 7.65 4.11
C GLY A 462 16.90 6.84 2.82
N SER A 463 15.85 7.02 2.03
CA SER A 463 15.62 6.35 0.74
C SER A 463 15.87 7.26 -0.48
N ASN A 464 16.45 8.43 -0.27
CA ASN A 464 16.83 9.34 -1.35
C ASN A 464 18.10 8.84 -2.08
N ASP A 465 17.94 7.82 -2.87
CA ASP A 465 19.03 7.14 -3.60
C ASP A 465 19.66 7.99 -4.71
N GLY A 466 18.94 8.99 -5.17
CA GLY A 466 19.37 9.93 -6.21
C GLY A 466 20.24 11.07 -5.71
N ASP A 467 20.38 11.24 -4.40
CA ASP A 467 20.98 12.41 -3.75
C ASP A 467 20.33 13.72 -4.22
N TYR A 468 19.01 13.69 -4.42
CA TYR A 468 18.24 14.88 -4.79
C TYR A 468 18.20 15.88 -3.63
N SER A 469 18.31 17.15 -3.92
CA SER A 469 18.22 18.21 -2.92
C SER A 469 17.66 19.47 -3.55
N ASN A 470 16.51 19.93 -3.04
CA ASN A 470 15.89 21.18 -3.45
C ASN A 470 15.19 21.82 -2.24
N ALA A 471 15.67 22.97 -1.81
CA ALA A 471 15.18 23.64 -0.59
C ALA A 471 13.72 24.12 -0.69
N GLU A 472 13.20 24.38 -1.90
CA GLU A 472 11.79 24.74 -2.10
C GLU A 472 10.90 23.51 -1.99
N PHE A 473 11.34 22.38 -2.53
CA PHE A 473 10.70 21.08 -2.35
C PHE A 473 10.64 20.68 -0.87
N ASP A 474 11.77 20.76 -0.16
CA ASP A 474 11.83 20.45 1.26
C ASP A 474 10.90 21.34 2.09
N ALA A 475 10.86 22.65 1.78
CA ALA A 475 9.95 23.58 2.46
C ALA A 475 8.47 23.23 2.23
N LEU A 476 8.09 22.79 1.01
CA LEU A 476 6.72 22.35 0.72
C LEU A 476 6.37 21.04 1.43
N LEU A 477 7.33 20.12 1.57
CA LEU A 477 7.14 18.91 2.38
C LEU A 477 6.88 19.28 3.86
N ASP A 478 7.70 20.20 4.42
CA ASP A 478 7.54 20.67 5.80
C ASP A 478 6.20 21.41 6.00
N GLU A 479 5.81 22.27 5.04
CA GLU A 479 4.53 22.96 5.07
C GLU A 479 3.35 21.97 5.00
N GLY A 480 3.45 20.94 4.16
CA GLY A 480 2.45 19.89 4.04
C GLY A 480 2.34 19.04 5.32
N ALA A 481 3.47 18.60 5.85
CA ALA A 481 3.52 17.83 7.08
C ALA A 481 2.98 18.63 8.28
N SER A 482 3.26 19.95 8.35
CA SER A 482 2.79 20.83 9.43
C SER A 482 1.44 21.48 9.16
N ALA A 483 0.70 21.09 8.14
CA ALA A 483 -0.61 21.64 7.83
C ALA A 483 -1.62 21.38 8.94
N ALA A 484 -2.70 22.16 8.97
CA ALA A 484 -3.73 22.05 10.00
C ALA A 484 -4.52 20.73 9.90
N ASP A 485 -4.64 20.20 8.70
CA ASP A 485 -5.28 18.91 8.40
C ASP A 485 -4.64 18.27 7.15
N VAL A 486 -4.98 17.00 6.90
CA VAL A 486 -4.44 16.21 5.81
C VAL A 486 -4.77 16.82 4.44
N GLU A 487 -5.97 17.40 4.26
CA GLU A 487 -6.40 17.97 2.98
C GLU A 487 -5.56 19.19 2.57
N ASP A 488 -5.22 20.05 3.53
CA ASP A 488 -4.33 21.18 3.30
C ASP A 488 -2.88 20.72 3.07
N GLY A 489 -2.45 19.62 3.74
CA GLY A 489 -1.17 18.97 3.49
C GLY A 489 -1.05 18.41 2.07
N ILE A 490 -2.08 17.74 1.57
CA ILE A 490 -2.15 17.20 0.20
C ILE A 490 -1.89 18.28 -0.85
N LYS A 491 -2.46 19.49 -0.68
CA LYS A 491 -2.23 20.60 -1.62
C LYS A 491 -0.75 20.98 -1.69
N LYS A 492 -0.05 20.98 -0.56
CA LYS A 492 1.39 21.26 -0.50
C LYS A 492 2.22 20.15 -1.12
N PHE A 493 1.84 18.90 -0.94
CA PHE A 493 2.49 17.76 -1.57
C PHE A 493 2.27 17.76 -3.09
N GLN A 494 1.11 18.21 -3.58
CA GLN A 494 0.89 18.43 -5.01
C GLN A 494 1.76 19.57 -5.56
N GLU A 495 1.87 20.72 -4.83
CA GLU A 495 2.81 21.79 -5.18
C GLU A 495 4.28 21.30 -5.20
N ALA A 496 4.67 20.41 -4.26
CA ALA A 496 6.00 19.80 -4.27
C ALA A 496 6.23 18.91 -5.49
N GLN A 497 5.22 18.17 -5.95
CA GLN A 497 5.33 17.37 -7.17
C GLN A 497 5.53 18.21 -8.44
N GLU A 498 5.03 19.47 -8.51
CA GLU A 498 5.33 20.38 -9.63
C GLU A 498 6.84 20.57 -9.80
N ILE A 499 7.59 20.66 -8.68
CA ILE A 499 9.07 20.75 -8.71
C ILE A 499 9.68 19.45 -9.22
N LEU A 500 9.17 18.29 -8.76
CA LEU A 500 9.65 17.00 -9.23
C LEU A 500 9.42 16.80 -10.73
N PHE A 501 8.29 17.24 -11.28
CA PHE A 501 8.03 17.19 -12.73
C PHE A 501 8.97 18.09 -13.53
N GLN A 502 9.37 19.23 -12.97
CA GLN A 502 10.32 20.12 -13.63
C GLN A 502 11.73 19.56 -13.65
N GLU A 503 12.19 18.90 -12.57
CA GLU A 503 13.57 18.47 -12.39
C GLU A 503 13.79 16.97 -12.68
N LEU A 504 12.77 16.12 -12.54
CA LEU A 504 12.76 14.67 -12.76
C LEU A 504 13.98 13.95 -12.13
N PRO A 505 14.18 14.03 -10.80
CA PRO A 505 15.25 13.27 -10.15
C PRO A 505 15.11 11.76 -10.34
N SER A 506 13.89 11.28 -10.48
CA SER A 506 13.52 9.98 -11.03
C SER A 506 12.39 10.12 -12.04
N ILE A 507 12.26 9.15 -12.92
CA ILE A 507 11.22 9.09 -13.96
C ILE A 507 10.20 8.05 -13.54
N PRO A 508 8.96 8.44 -13.14
CA PRO A 508 7.86 7.52 -12.91
C PRO A 508 7.53 6.71 -14.18
N LEU A 509 7.38 5.41 -14.04
CA LEU A 509 7.12 4.50 -15.15
C LEU A 509 5.69 3.97 -15.14
N TRP A 510 5.32 3.24 -14.09
CA TRP A 510 4.00 2.63 -13.89
C TRP A 510 3.75 2.33 -12.41
N TYR A 511 2.48 2.08 -12.10
CA TYR A 511 2.04 1.52 -10.83
C TYR A 511 1.91 0.00 -10.96
N THR A 512 2.29 -0.72 -9.90
CA THR A 512 2.03 -2.15 -9.80
C THR A 512 0.54 -2.34 -9.55
N ASN A 513 -0.08 -3.31 -10.23
CA ASN A 513 -1.47 -3.65 -9.97
C ASN A 513 -1.57 -4.73 -8.89
N ALA A 514 -2.57 -4.62 -8.03
CA ALA A 514 -3.09 -5.76 -7.27
C ALA A 514 -3.67 -6.76 -8.28
N MET A 515 -3.24 -8.01 -8.19
CA MET A 515 -3.68 -9.07 -9.08
C MET A 515 -4.05 -10.30 -8.26
N GLY A 516 -5.25 -10.80 -8.47
CA GLY A 516 -5.70 -12.01 -7.81
C GLY A 516 -6.83 -12.69 -8.57
N ALA A 517 -7.17 -13.88 -8.10
CA ALA A 517 -8.28 -14.66 -8.63
C ALA A 517 -8.91 -15.49 -7.52
N TRP A 518 -10.18 -15.94 -7.72
CA TRP A 518 -10.85 -16.78 -6.73
C TRP A 518 -11.70 -17.87 -7.37
N GLY A 519 -11.98 -18.89 -6.54
CA GLY A 519 -12.73 -20.09 -6.92
C GLY A 519 -14.24 -19.83 -7.06
N GLU A 520 -14.96 -20.78 -7.63
CA GLU A 520 -16.43 -20.67 -7.88
C GLU A 520 -17.26 -20.66 -6.60
N SER A 521 -16.72 -21.20 -5.49
CA SER A 521 -17.39 -21.22 -4.19
C SER A 521 -17.36 -19.88 -3.46
N VAL A 522 -16.49 -18.96 -3.86
CA VAL A 522 -16.34 -17.62 -3.28
C VAL A 522 -17.20 -16.63 -4.05
N GLU A 523 -18.01 -15.84 -3.35
CA GLU A 523 -18.96 -14.92 -4.02
C GLU A 523 -18.22 -13.71 -4.61
N SER A 524 -17.34 -13.08 -3.82
CA SER A 524 -16.50 -11.96 -4.26
C SER A 524 -15.30 -11.82 -3.34
N VAL A 525 -14.23 -11.28 -3.87
CA VAL A 525 -13.04 -10.86 -3.10
C VAL A 525 -12.69 -9.43 -3.48
N GLU A 526 -12.61 -8.57 -2.49
CA GLU A 526 -12.09 -7.22 -2.63
C GLU A 526 -10.61 -7.20 -2.26
N PHE A 527 -9.80 -6.49 -3.03
CA PHE A 527 -8.37 -6.34 -2.77
C PHE A 527 -8.09 -4.89 -2.36
N GLY A 528 -7.29 -4.74 -1.33
CA GLY A 528 -6.92 -3.45 -0.78
C GLY A 528 -5.92 -2.68 -1.65
N TRP A 529 -5.79 -1.40 -1.31
CA TRP A 529 -4.80 -0.47 -1.85
C TRP A 529 -3.36 -1.01 -1.77
N ASP A 530 -3.09 -1.88 -0.78
CA ASP A 530 -1.82 -2.53 -0.45
C ASP A 530 -1.57 -3.87 -1.17
N THR A 531 -2.47 -4.26 -2.08
CA THR A 531 -2.49 -5.52 -2.84
C THR A 531 -3.10 -6.74 -2.13
N TRP A 532 -3.47 -6.65 -0.86
CA TRP A 532 -3.94 -7.81 -0.11
C TRP A 532 -5.46 -8.00 -0.20
N PRO A 533 -5.95 -9.25 -0.20
CA PRO A 533 -7.38 -9.53 -0.13
C PRO A 533 -7.93 -9.13 1.24
N ILE A 534 -9.12 -8.53 1.26
CA ILE A 534 -9.82 -8.15 2.49
C ILE A 534 -10.57 -9.38 3.04
N LEU A 535 -9.83 -10.26 3.70
CA LEU A 535 -10.27 -11.60 4.09
C LEU A 535 -11.51 -11.61 4.99
N TYR A 536 -11.67 -10.61 5.86
CA TYR A 536 -12.81 -10.56 6.80
C TYR A 536 -14.16 -10.30 6.10
N GLN A 537 -14.16 -9.78 4.88
CA GLN A 537 -15.37 -9.54 4.08
C GLN A 537 -15.72 -10.71 3.15
N VAL A 538 -14.80 -11.63 2.93
CA VAL A 538 -15.00 -12.74 1.99
C VAL A 538 -16.10 -13.68 2.49
N THR A 539 -17.05 -14.00 1.60
CA THR A 539 -18.09 -14.99 1.85
C THR A 539 -17.98 -16.15 0.89
N LYS A 540 -18.31 -17.34 1.37
CA LYS A 540 -18.32 -18.58 0.60
C LYS A 540 -19.74 -19.11 0.55
N ALA A 541 -20.20 -19.57 -0.62
CA ALA A 541 -21.53 -20.15 -0.78
C ALA A 541 -21.70 -21.37 0.14
N ALA A 542 -22.88 -21.54 0.71
CA ALA A 542 -23.21 -22.75 1.47
C ALA A 542 -23.16 -23.98 0.54
N GLU A 543 -22.52 -25.06 0.98
CA GLU A 543 -22.42 -26.33 0.25
C GLU A 543 -23.79 -27.01 0.09
#